data_14de92488f02d1f38387e7f465ca563d
#
_entry.id   14de92488f02d1f38387e7f465ca563d
#
_cell.length_a   1.000
_cell.length_b   1.000
_cell.length_c   1.000
_cell.angle_alpha   90.00
_cell.angle_beta   90.00
_cell.angle_gamma   90.00
#
_symmetry.space_group_name_H-M   'P 1'
#
loop_
_entity.id
_entity.type
_entity.pdbx_description
1 polymer ?
#
loop_
_entity_poly.entity_id
_entity_poly.type
_entity_poly.pdbx_seq_one_letter_code
_entity_poly.pdbx_strand_id
1 'polypeptide(L)'
;MPNSADRRPILLDFEKPLAELEARITQVRELAEENEVDLSDQIALLEKRAIELRKEIFSGLTPAQRLQVARHPRRPSTLDYIQAISDEWIELHGDRGGHDDPAVVGGVGQIEGRPVVMLGQQKGRNTKDNIQRNFGQASPSGYRKAIRLMEHADRFGMPILTFIDTPAAWAGLEAEQFGQGEAIAYNLREMFAFGVPIICSVIGEGGSGGALAIGVGERLLMFEHAVYSVAPPETCATILWRDASKAAQAAEALKITAPDLKEMGIADEVLLEPIGGAHNDPLEAAEILKAAILRNLNELDQFTPTQRRELRYQKFRNIGVFTEAGLPTHV
;
A
#
# COMPACT_ATOMS: atom_id res chain seq x y z
N MET A 1 11.58 21.01 13.06
CA MET A 1 12.30 20.02 12.27
C MET A 1 13.23 19.25 13.19
N PRO A 2 13.08 17.94 13.45
CA PRO A 2 14.04 17.19 14.24
C PRO A 2 15.26 16.88 13.38
N ASN A 3 16.42 16.97 14.01
CA ASN A 3 17.77 16.85 13.50
C ASN A 3 17.96 15.58 12.61
N SER A 4 18.40 15.77 11.39
CA SER A 4 18.61 14.73 10.36
C SER A 4 19.92 13.90 10.56
N ALA A 5 20.62 14.07 11.69
CA ALA A 5 22.01 13.64 11.84
C ALA A 5 22.22 12.25 12.46
N ASP A 6 21.17 11.47 12.80
CA ASP A 6 21.39 10.22 13.58
C ASP A 6 20.55 9.01 13.13
N ARG A 7 20.31 8.86 11.82
CA ARG A 7 19.67 7.65 11.30
C ARG A 7 20.62 6.95 10.33
N ARG A 8 21.33 5.93 10.84
CA ARG A 8 21.98 4.95 9.96
C ARG A 8 20.94 4.48 8.94
N PRO A 9 21.28 4.42 7.64
CA PRO A 9 20.37 3.93 6.63
C PRO A 9 19.92 2.52 7.01
N ILE A 10 18.61 2.30 7.07
CA ILE A 10 18.08 0.95 7.25
C ILE A 10 18.31 0.25 5.93
N LEU A 11 19.20 -0.73 5.95
CA LEU A 11 19.67 -1.46 4.78
C LEU A 11 19.10 -2.87 4.82
N LEU A 12 18.41 -3.26 3.76
CA LEU A 12 17.97 -4.64 3.58
C LEU A 12 19.15 -5.50 3.11
N ASP A 13 19.17 -6.78 3.46
CA ASP A 13 20.33 -7.64 3.19
C ASP A 13 20.72 -7.71 1.70
N PHE A 14 19.75 -7.69 0.81
CA PHE A 14 19.99 -7.71 -0.64
C PHE A 14 20.46 -6.36 -1.20
N GLU A 15 20.38 -5.28 -0.43
CA GLU A 15 20.91 -3.95 -0.82
C GLU A 15 22.38 -3.74 -0.44
N LYS A 16 22.98 -4.65 0.35
CA LYS A 16 24.38 -4.52 0.79
C LYS A 16 25.38 -4.25 -0.35
N PRO A 17 25.32 -4.95 -1.50
CA PRO A 17 26.25 -4.69 -2.59
C PRO A 17 26.12 -3.27 -3.17
N LEU A 18 24.88 -2.74 -3.19
CA LEU A 18 24.60 -1.37 -3.63
C LEU A 18 25.15 -0.34 -2.64
N ALA A 19 24.90 -0.55 -1.34
CA ALA A 19 25.40 0.33 -0.29
C ALA A 19 26.95 0.38 -0.24
N GLU A 20 27.62 -0.75 -0.47
CA GLU A 20 29.08 -0.79 -0.58
C GLU A 20 29.58 0.03 -1.77
N LEU A 21 28.90 -0.03 -2.90
CA LEU A 21 29.24 0.76 -4.09
C LEU A 21 28.99 2.25 -3.86
N GLU A 22 27.89 2.63 -3.24
CA GLU A 22 27.55 4.02 -2.88
C GLU A 22 28.56 4.59 -1.86
N ALA A 23 28.96 3.80 -0.86
CA ALA A 23 30.01 4.20 0.08
C ALA A 23 31.35 4.45 -0.64
N ARG A 24 31.69 3.59 -1.61
CA ARG A 24 32.90 3.79 -2.45
C ARG A 24 32.84 5.07 -3.28
N ILE A 25 31.65 5.38 -3.87
CA ILE A 25 31.46 6.64 -4.61
C ILE A 25 31.73 7.84 -3.70
N THR A 26 31.17 7.82 -2.48
CA THR A 26 31.38 8.87 -1.49
C THR A 26 32.85 9.04 -1.16
N GLN A 27 33.57 7.94 -0.89
CA GLN A 27 35.02 7.98 -0.62
C GLN A 27 35.83 8.56 -1.79
N VAL A 28 35.51 8.20 -3.04
CA VAL A 28 36.17 8.74 -4.22
C VAL A 28 35.93 10.24 -4.37
N ARG A 29 34.73 10.73 -4.06
CA ARG A 29 34.41 12.17 -4.06
C ARG A 29 35.21 12.92 -3.00
N GLU A 30 35.27 12.42 -1.78
CA GLU A 30 36.03 12.99 -0.68
C GLU A 30 37.53 13.06 -1.03
N LEU A 31 38.09 11.98 -1.59
CA LEU A 31 39.49 11.96 -2.04
C LEU A 31 39.79 12.93 -3.20
N ALA A 32 38.85 13.11 -4.12
CA ALA A 32 38.97 14.07 -5.22
C ALA A 32 39.03 15.51 -4.69
N GLU A 33 38.16 15.83 -3.71
CA GLU A 33 38.13 17.13 -3.05
C GLU A 33 39.38 17.39 -2.22
N GLU A 34 39.81 16.41 -1.39
CA GLU A 34 41.02 16.55 -0.52
C GLU A 34 42.30 16.74 -1.32
N ASN A 35 42.44 16.08 -2.46
CA ASN A 35 43.69 16.09 -3.26
C ASN A 35 43.63 17.05 -4.46
N GLU A 36 42.54 17.80 -4.62
CA GLU A 36 42.27 18.70 -5.76
C GLU A 36 42.47 18.01 -7.13
N VAL A 37 42.06 16.71 -7.21
CA VAL A 37 42.18 15.90 -8.43
C VAL A 37 40.83 15.76 -9.10
N ASP A 38 40.75 15.98 -10.40
CA ASP A 38 39.52 15.73 -11.17
C ASP A 38 39.35 14.23 -11.42
N LEU A 39 38.36 13.63 -10.72
CA LEU A 39 37.94 12.24 -10.86
C LEU A 39 36.51 12.14 -11.40
N SER A 40 36.00 13.19 -12.04
CA SER A 40 34.59 13.27 -12.50
C SER A 40 34.18 12.11 -13.40
N ASP A 41 35.01 11.68 -14.33
CA ASP A 41 34.73 10.55 -15.23
C ASP A 41 34.62 9.22 -14.47
N GLN A 42 35.50 9.01 -13.46
CA GLN A 42 35.45 7.80 -12.64
C GLN A 42 34.19 7.77 -11.76
N ILE A 43 33.85 8.90 -11.16
CA ILE A 43 32.62 9.04 -10.36
C ILE A 43 31.40 8.77 -11.22
N ALA A 44 31.30 9.38 -12.42
CA ALA A 44 30.19 9.16 -13.33
C ALA A 44 30.04 7.69 -13.75
N LEU A 45 31.16 6.98 -13.97
CA LEU A 45 31.12 5.55 -14.28
C LEU A 45 30.61 4.71 -13.11
N LEU A 46 31.04 5.00 -11.88
CA LEU A 46 30.59 4.31 -10.67
C LEU A 46 29.10 4.58 -10.39
N GLU A 47 28.64 5.81 -10.58
CA GLU A 47 27.21 6.20 -10.44
C GLU A 47 26.35 5.46 -11.45
N LYS A 48 26.79 5.41 -12.72
CA LYS A 48 26.08 4.61 -13.73
C LYS A 48 25.98 3.15 -13.32
N ARG A 49 27.07 2.57 -12.83
CA ARG A 49 27.07 1.18 -12.34
C ARG A 49 26.16 0.98 -11.14
N ALA A 50 26.08 1.96 -10.23
CA ALA A 50 25.16 1.91 -9.08
C ALA A 50 23.68 1.92 -9.53
N ILE A 51 23.33 2.73 -10.52
CA ILE A 51 21.98 2.74 -11.12
C ILE A 51 21.66 1.40 -11.78
N GLU A 52 22.58 0.83 -12.56
CA GLU A 52 22.42 -0.48 -13.19
C GLU A 52 22.23 -1.59 -12.15
N LEU A 53 23.10 -1.62 -11.12
CA LEU A 53 23.02 -2.60 -10.04
C LEU A 53 21.71 -2.49 -9.26
N ARG A 54 21.26 -1.27 -8.98
CA ARG A 54 19.96 -1.04 -8.33
C ARG A 54 18.81 -1.60 -9.16
N LYS A 55 18.81 -1.34 -10.48
CA LYS A 55 17.81 -1.92 -11.40
C LYS A 55 17.84 -3.43 -11.39
N GLU A 56 19.04 -4.04 -11.46
CA GLU A 56 19.22 -5.48 -11.44
C GLU A 56 18.66 -6.12 -10.16
N ILE A 57 19.03 -5.56 -8.99
CA ILE A 57 18.55 -6.04 -7.68
C ILE A 57 17.01 -5.94 -7.59
N PHE A 58 16.43 -4.78 -7.88
CA PHE A 58 15.00 -4.55 -7.66
C PHE A 58 14.11 -5.23 -8.70
N SER A 59 14.61 -5.51 -9.91
CA SER A 59 13.86 -6.30 -10.91
C SER A 59 13.77 -7.78 -10.55
N GLY A 60 14.73 -8.32 -9.80
CA GLY A 60 14.84 -9.74 -9.44
C GLY A 60 14.36 -10.10 -8.04
N LEU A 61 13.66 -9.23 -7.32
CA LEU A 61 13.23 -9.49 -5.94
C LEU A 61 12.30 -10.70 -5.80
N THR A 62 12.62 -11.59 -4.87
CA THR A 62 11.74 -12.69 -4.44
C THR A 62 10.50 -12.14 -3.72
N PRO A 63 9.40 -12.93 -3.60
CA PRO A 63 8.22 -12.52 -2.83
C PRO A 63 8.54 -12.11 -1.39
N ALA A 64 9.47 -12.79 -0.73
CA ALA A 64 9.91 -12.45 0.62
C ALA A 64 10.66 -11.11 0.66
N GLN A 65 11.50 -10.83 -0.33
CA GLN A 65 12.20 -9.55 -0.44
C GLN A 65 11.24 -8.40 -0.79
N ARG A 66 10.24 -8.62 -1.65
CA ARG A 66 9.16 -7.64 -1.91
C ARG A 66 8.39 -7.31 -0.62
N LEU A 67 8.10 -8.31 0.21
CA LEU A 67 7.50 -8.08 1.52
C LEU A 67 8.38 -7.20 2.43
N GLN A 68 9.70 -7.40 2.40
CA GLN A 68 10.63 -6.53 3.14
C GLN A 68 10.61 -5.09 2.62
N VAL A 69 10.55 -4.88 1.29
CA VAL A 69 10.37 -3.55 0.69
C VAL A 69 9.03 -2.94 1.06
N ALA A 70 7.93 -3.72 1.01
CA ALA A 70 6.59 -3.27 1.42
C ALA A 70 6.55 -2.79 2.87
N ARG A 71 7.35 -3.41 3.75
CA ARG A 71 7.48 -3.09 5.18
C ARG A 71 8.60 -2.12 5.50
N HIS A 72 9.28 -1.57 4.48
CA HIS A 72 10.44 -0.70 4.71
C HIS A 72 10.03 0.54 5.54
N PRO A 73 10.75 0.87 6.65
CA PRO A 73 10.32 1.93 7.57
C PRO A 73 10.29 3.34 6.97
N ARG A 74 10.97 3.57 5.83
CA ARG A 74 10.92 4.83 5.09
C ARG A 74 9.93 4.81 3.93
N ARG A 75 9.18 3.70 3.75
CA ARG A 75 8.15 3.64 2.71
C ARG A 75 7.08 4.70 3.00
N PRO A 76 6.64 5.47 1.98
CA PRO A 76 5.60 6.47 2.18
C PRO A 76 4.33 5.84 2.73
N SER A 77 3.76 6.48 3.73
CA SER A 77 2.52 6.09 4.39
C SER A 77 1.31 6.76 3.74
N THR A 78 0.11 6.42 4.18
CA THR A 78 -1.14 7.03 3.70
C THR A 78 -1.11 8.56 3.77
N LEU A 79 -0.68 9.13 4.90
CA LEU A 79 -0.59 10.59 5.04
C LEU A 79 0.43 11.22 4.10
N ASP A 80 1.56 10.54 3.83
CA ASP A 80 2.56 11.04 2.90
C ASP A 80 1.99 11.14 1.49
N TYR A 81 1.26 10.12 1.04
CA TYR A 81 0.58 10.14 -0.26
C TYR A 81 -0.53 11.18 -0.31
N ILE A 82 -1.43 11.22 0.68
CA ILE A 82 -2.50 12.23 0.72
C ILE A 82 -1.92 13.63 0.61
N GLN A 83 -0.89 13.96 1.40
CA GLN A 83 -0.26 15.28 1.39
C GLN A 83 0.45 15.61 0.06
N ALA A 84 1.00 14.61 -0.62
CA ALA A 84 1.70 14.81 -1.88
C ALA A 84 0.77 14.95 -3.09
N ILE A 85 -0.39 14.26 -3.10
CA ILE A 85 -1.29 14.23 -4.26
C ILE A 85 -2.45 15.22 -4.18
N SER A 86 -2.80 15.72 -2.98
CA SER A 86 -3.94 16.63 -2.79
C SER A 86 -3.53 18.10 -2.85
N ASP A 87 -4.42 18.92 -3.40
CA ASP A 87 -4.30 20.37 -3.38
C ASP A 87 -4.61 20.92 -1.98
N GLU A 88 -5.68 20.40 -1.39
CA GLU A 88 -6.14 20.68 -0.02
C GLU A 88 -6.69 19.41 0.61
N TRP A 89 -6.52 19.24 1.91
CA TRP A 89 -7.08 18.13 2.66
C TRP A 89 -7.37 18.48 4.11
N ILE A 90 -8.55 18.07 4.57
CA ILE A 90 -9.04 18.26 5.94
C ILE A 90 -9.30 16.89 6.55
N GLU A 91 -8.53 16.52 7.57
CA GLU A 91 -8.72 15.27 8.32
C GLU A 91 -9.99 15.33 9.17
N LEU A 92 -10.76 14.24 9.14
CA LEU A 92 -11.98 14.09 9.92
C LEU A 92 -11.86 12.91 10.88
N HIS A 93 -12.04 13.18 12.15
CA HIS A 93 -11.84 12.24 13.24
C HIS A 93 -13.12 11.62 13.78
N GLY A 94 -12.96 10.48 14.45
CA GLY A 94 -13.99 9.81 15.24
C GLY A 94 -15.01 8.99 14.46
N ASP A 95 -15.55 7.98 15.12
CA ASP A 95 -16.52 7.03 14.59
C ASP A 95 -17.99 7.45 14.82
N ARG A 96 -18.23 8.58 15.51
CA ARG A 96 -19.52 9.02 16.04
C ARG A 96 -20.12 8.11 17.12
N GLY A 97 -19.40 7.07 17.54
CA GLY A 97 -19.71 6.22 18.68
C GLY A 97 -18.93 6.58 19.95
N GLY A 98 -18.17 7.68 19.92
CA GLY A 98 -17.38 8.15 21.06
C GLY A 98 -15.89 7.73 21.02
N HIS A 99 -15.45 7.09 19.96
CA HIS A 99 -14.08 6.62 19.81
C HIS A 99 -13.43 7.17 18.53
N ASP A 100 -12.11 7.21 18.53
CA ASP A 100 -11.29 7.45 17.34
C ASP A 100 -10.17 6.40 17.28
N ASP A 101 -9.68 6.12 16.08
CA ASP A 101 -8.59 5.19 15.85
C ASP A 101 -7.51 5.85 14.98
N PRO A 102 -6.33 6.12 15.55
CA PRO A 102 -5.22 6.72 14.79
C PRO A 102 -4.59 5.76 13.77
N ALA A 103 -4.93 4.47 13.79
CA ALA A 103 -4.53 3.50 12.77
C ALA A 103 -5.26 3.69 11.43
N VAL A 104 -6.36 4.47 11.43
CA VAL A 104 -7.05 4.90 10.21
C VAL A 104 -7.06 6.41 10.16
N VAL A 105 -6.60 6.98 9.07
CA VAL A 105 -6.71 8.40 8.77
C VAL A 105 -7.67 8.59 7.60
N GLY A 106 -8.37 9.72 7.55
CA GLY A 106 -9.28 9.99 6.45
C GLY A 106 -9.92 11.36 6.56
N GLY A 107 -10.36 11.86 5.41
CA GLY A 107 -10.93 13.19 5.32
C GLY A 107 -11.41 13.55 3.92
N VAL A 108 -11.76 14.79 3.76
CA VAL A 108 -12.19 15.40 2.50
C VAL A 108 -11.07 16.27 1.96
N GLY A 109 -10.83 16.18 0.66
CA GLY A 109 -9.81 16.99 0.00
C GLY A 109 -10.12 17.22 -1.47
N GLN A 110 -9.13 17.75 -2.17
CA GLN A 110 -9.20 17.99 -3.62
C GLN A 110 -7.95 17.45 -4.30
N ILE A 111 -8.13 16.89 -5.50
CA ILE A 111 -7.05 16.52 -6.42
C ILE A 111 -7.35 17.18 -7.75
N GLU A 112 -6.50 18.11 -8.18
CA GLU A 112 -6.71 18.95 -9.37
C GLU A 112 -8.08 19.64 -9.40
N GLY A 113 -8.47 20.22 -8.25
CA GLY A 113 -9.73 20.90 -8.06
C GLY A 113 -10.95 19.99 -7.94
N ARG A 114 -10.78 18.67 -8.05
CA ARG A 114 -11.86 17.69 -7.90
C ARG A 114 -12.03 17.29 -6.44
N PRO A 115 -13.20 17.50 -5.82
CA PRO A 115 -13.45 17.06 -4.45
C PRO A 115 -13.48 15.53 -4.37
N VAL A 116 -12.78 14.96 -3.38
CA VAL A 116 -12.67 13.52 -3.13
C VAL A 116 -12.66 13.23 -1.63
N VAL A 117 -13.04 12.02 -1.25
CA VAL A 117 -12.76 11.49 0.09
C VAL A 117 -11.56 10.56 -0.02
N MET A 118 -10.57 10.82 0.83
CA MET A 118 -9.34 10.02 0.93
C MET A 118 -9.25 9.42 2.32
N LEU A 119 -8.96 8.13 2.42
CA LEU A 119 -8.79 7.44 3.69
C LEU A 119 -7.86 6.22 3.55
N GLY A 120 -7.26 5.79 4.64
CA GLY A 120 -6.43 4.58 4.61
C GLY A 120 -5.85 4.22 5.96
N GLN A 121 -5.21 3.05 6.01
CA GLN A 121 -4.46 2.66 7.20
C GLN A 121 -3.15 3.46 7.28
N GLN A 122 -2.81 3.84 8.50
CA GLN A 122 -1.65 4.67 8.79
C GLN A 122 -0.71 3.95 9.73
N LYS A 123 0.48 3.63 9.25
CA LYS A 123 1.62 3.18 10.08
C LYS A 123 2.38 4.38 10.66
N GLY A 124 3.07 4.16 11.76
CA GLY A 124 3.90 5.19 12.38
C GLY A 124 5.27 5.32 11.72
N ARG A 125 5.90 6.48 11.91
CA ARG A 125 7.26 6.78 11.40
C ARG A 125 8.39 6.34 12.35
N ASN A 126 8.05 5.99 13.58
CA ASN A 126 8.97 5.52 14.59
C ASN A 126 8.25 4.58 15.58
N THR A 127 8.98 3.94 16.50
CA THR A 127 8.41 2.95 17.42
C THR A 127 7.25 3.50 18.25
N LYS A 128 7.36 4.72 18.78
CA LYS A 128 6.32 5.34 19.60
C LYS A 128 5.05 5.60 18.79
N ASP A 129 5.20 6.16 17.59
CA ASP A 129 4.09 6.44 16.68
C ASP A 129 3.45 5.13 16.16
N ASN A 130 4.27 4.10 15.88
CA ASN A 130 3.76 2.77 15.52
C ASN A 130 2.91 2.13 16.62
N ILE A 131 3.34 2.25 17.88
CA ILE A 131 2.55 1.76 19.03
C ILE A 131 1.23 2.53 19.12
N GLN A 132 1.26 3.85 18.99
CA GLN A 132 0.06 4.69 19.04
C GLN A 132 -0.94 4.35 17.90
N ARG A 133 -0.43 4.03 16.71
CA ARG A 133 -1.22 3.65 15.52
C ARG A 133 -1.42 2.14 15.39
N ASN A 134 -1.11 1.39 16.45
CA ASN A 134 -1.23 -0.07 16.48
C ASN A 134 -0.64 -0.74 15.20
N PHE A 135 0.49 -0.22 14.71
CA PHE A 135 1.17 -0.71 13.50
C PHE A 135 0.29 -0.73 12.23
N GLY A 136 -0.69 0.17 12.15
CA GLY A 136 -1.66 0.21 11.05
C GLY A 136 -2.78 -0.83 11.17
N GLN A 137 -2.86 -1.55 12.29
CA GLN A 137 -3.92 -2.54 12.54
C GLN A 137 -5.14 -1.84 13.14
N ALA A 138 -6.12 -1.57 12.30
CA ALA A 138 -7.31 -0.83 12.70
C ALA A 138 -8.19 -1.62 13.69
N SER A 139 -8.73 -0.90 14.66
CA SER A 139 -9.77 -1.33 15.60
C SER A 139 -11.17 -1.19 14.97
N PRO A 140 -12.25 -1.68 15.62
CA PRO A 140 -13.61 -1.48 15.13
C PRO A 140 -13.97 -0.02 14.89
N SER A 141 -13.50 0.90 15.73
CA SER A 141 -13.74 2.34 15.56
C SER A 141 -13.06 2.92 14.32
N GLY A 142 -11.89 2.39 13.92
CA GLY A 142 -11.22 2.75 12.68
C GLY A 142 -12.06 2.39 11.45
N TYR A 143 -12.63 1.19 11.41
CA TYR A 143 -13.51 0.78 10.30
C TYR A 143 -14.83 1.54 10.30
N ARG A 144 -15.42 1.84 11.47
CA ARG A 144 -16.60 2.70 11.59
C ARG A 144 -16.33 4.13 11.17
N LYS A 145 -15.15 4.68 11.46
CA LYS A 145 -14.70 5.97 10.92
C LYS A 145 -14.59 5.91 9.39
N ALA A 146 -13.98 4.85 8.86
CA ALA A 146 -13.83 4.68 7.42
C ALA A 146 -15.18 4.65 6.70
N ILE A 147 -16.14 3.81 7.15
CA ILE A 147 -17.45 3.73 6.50
C ILE A 147 -18.22 5.05 6.59
N ARG A 148 -18.18 5.73 7.73
CA ARG A 148 -18.80 7.05 7.89
C ARG A 148 -18.31 8.05 6.85
N LEU A 149 -17.00 8.04 6.54
CA LEU A 149 -16.42 8.91 5.52
C LEU A 149 -16.84 8.50 4.11
N MET A 150 -16.91 7.19 3.85
CA MET A 150 -17.35 6.65 2.56
C MET A 150 -18.84 6.92 2.31
N GLU A 151 -19.71 6.80 3.33
CA GLU A 151 -21.14 7.19 3.27
C GLU A 151 -21.30 8.69 2.99
N HIS A 152 -20.42 9.50 3.60
CA HIS A 152 -20.39 10.94 3.31
C HIS A 152 -20.02 11.20 1.87
N ALA A 153 -19.00 10.50 1.34
CA ALA A 153 -18.60 10.60 -0.05
C ALA A 153 -19.75 10.26 -1.01
N ASP A 154 -20.44 9.13 -0.79
CA ASP A 154 -21.54 8.70 -1.64
C ASP A 154 -22.71 9.70 -1.61
N ARG A 155 -23.04 10.22 -0.42
CA ARG A 155 -24.10 11.23 -0.24
C ARG A 155 -23.85 12.52 -1.04
N PHE A 156 -22.59 12.96 -1.12
CA PHE A 156 -22.23 14.22 -1.79
C PHE A 156 -21.65 14.00 -3.19
N GLY A 157 -21.65 12.78 -3.71
CA GLY A 157 -21.19 12.47 -5.05
C GLY A 157 -19.67 12.59 -5.24
N MET A 158 -18.89 12.45 -4.15
CA MET A 158 -17.44 12.51 -4.18
C MET A 158 -16.84 11.12 -4.40
N PRO A 159 -15.85 10.95 -5.27
CA PRO A 159 -15.10 9.69 -5.37
C PRO A 159 -14.43 9.31 -4.05
N ILE A 160 -14.29 8.00 -3.82
CA ILE A 160 -13.62 7.42 -2.67
C ILE A 160 -12.27 6.87 -3.11
N LEU A 161 -11.20 7.35 -2.45
CA LEU A 161 -9.84 6.86 -2.64
C LEU A 161 -9.37 6.21 -1.35
N THR A 162 -9.04 4.92 -1.40
CA THR A 162 -8.54 4.21 -0.23
C THR A 162 -7.08 3.81 -0.41
N PHE A 163 -6.29 3.97 0.67
CA PHE A 163 -4.88 3.61 0.72
C PHE A 163 -4.68 2.47 1.72
N ILE A 164 -4.26 1.32 1.22
CA ILE A 164 -4.16 0.08 1.99
C ILE A 164 -2.71 -0.13 2.40
N ASP A 165 -2.44 -0.09 3.71
CA ASP A 165 -1.16 -0.42 4.32
C ASP A 165 -1.33 -0.94 5.75
N THR A 166 -1.68 -2.21 5.86
CA THR A 166 -1.89 -2.90 7.14
C THR A 166 -1.48 -4.37 7.08
N PRO A 167 -0.83 -4.91 8.11
CA PRO A 167 -0.58 -6.35 8.19
C PRO A 167 -1.86 -7.17 8.47
N ALA A 168 -2.87 -6.59 9.15
CA ALA A 168 -4.14 -7.22 9.50
C ALA A 168 -5.09 -6.20 10.16
N ALA A 169 -6.34 -6.60 10.41
CA ALA A 169 -7.17 -5.95 11.42
C ALA A 169 -6.66 -6.29 12.83
N TRP A 170 -6.85 -5.40 13.80
CA TRP A 170 -6.47 -5.69 15.17
C TRP A 170 -7.27 -6.87 15.73
N ALA A 171 -6.57 -7.87 16.28
CA ALA A 171 -7.13 -9.13 16.79
C ALA A 171 -7.10 -9.21 18.34
N GLY A 172 -7.08 -8.07 19.03
CA GLY A 172 -7.11 -8.03 20.47
C GLY A 172 -8.49 -8.32 21.06
N LEU A 173 -8.53 -8.61 22.36
CA LEU A 173 -9.77 -8.89 23.10
C LEU A 173 -10.79 -7.76 22.99
N GLU A 174 -10.35 -6.51 23.11
CA GLU A 174 -11.22 -5.34 22.97
C GLU A 174 -11.80 -5.22 21.55
N ALA A 175 -11.02 -5.60 20.51
CA ALA A 175 -11.52 -5.61 19.15
C ALA A 175 -12.69 -6.58 18.98
N GLU A 176 -12.59 -7.77 19.56
CA GLU A 176 -13.67 -8.76 19.58
C GLU A 176 -14.90 -8.23 20.35
N GLN A 177 -14.69 -7.67 21.54
CA GLN A 177 -15.75 -7.11 22.38
C GLN A 177 -16.50 -5.97 21.71
N PHE A 178 -15.82 -5.15 20.91
CA PHE A 178 -16.40 -4.02 20.17
C PHE A 178 -16.81 -4.35 18.75
N GLY A 179 -16.83 -5.63 18.36
CA GLY A 179 -17.40 -6.11 17.11
C GLY A 179 -16.55 -5.88 15.89
N GLN A 180 -15.26 -6.30 15.93
CA GLN A 180 -14.33 -6.18 14.81
C GLN A 180 -14.85 -6.84 13.53
N GLY A 181 -15.36 -8.07 13.63
CA GLY A 181 -15.91 -8.79 12.49
C GLY A 181 -17.14 -8.11 11.89
N GLU A 182 -18.00 -7.56 12.73
CA GLU A 182 -19.18 -6.79 12.30
C GLU A 182 -18.77 -5.51 11.57
N ALA A 183 -17.84 -4.73 12.13
CA ALA A 183 -17.39 -3.49 11.51
C ALA A 183 -16.76 -3.71 10.13
N ILE A 184 -15.97 -4.78 9.96
CA ILE A 184 -15.40 -5.17 8.67
C ILE A 184 -16.52 -5.60 7.70
N ALA A 185 -17.42 -6.49 8.13
CA ALA A 185 -18.49 -7.01 7.29
C ALA A 185 -19.46 -5.90 6.84
N TYR A 186 -19.76 -4.94 7.72
CA TYR A 186 -20.56 -3.77 7.39
C TYR A 186 -19.90 -2.95 6.26
N ASN A 187 -18.62 -2.64 6.39
CA ASN A 187 -17.87 -1.92 5.35
C ASN A 187 -17.94 -2.65 4.01
N LEU A 188 -17.70 -3.96 3.99
CA LEU A 188 -17.78 -4.76 2.77
C LEU A 188 -19.13 -4.63 2.09
N ARG A 189 -20.22 -4.79 2.86
CA ARG A 189 -21.58 -4.70 2.35
C ARG A 189 -21.88 -3.32 1.77
N GLU A 190 -21.59 -2.25 2.50
CA GLU A 190 -21.92 -0.89 2.09
C GLU A 190 -21.08 -0.44 0.89
N MET A 191 -19.80 -0.82 0.82
CA MET A 191 -18.96 -0.49 -0.33
C MET A 191 -19.51 -1.05 -1.64
N PHE A 192 -20.22 -2.18 -1.64
CA PHE A 192 -20.93 -2.66 -2.83
C PHE A 192 -22.12 -1.77 -3.22
N ALA A 193 -22.73 -1.08 -2.27
CA ALA A 193 -23.93 -0.27 -2.49
C ALA A 193 -23.64 1.15 -2.99
N PHE A 194 -22.43 1.68 -2.78
CA PHE A 194 -22.09 3.05 -3.18
C PHE A 194 -22.13 3.26 -4.69
N GLY A 195 -22.66 4.41 -5.10
CA GLY A 195 -22.79 4.80 -6.50
C GLY A 195 -21.63 5.63 -7.03
N VAL A 196 -20.75 6.15 -6.15
CA VAL A 196 -19.57 6.93 -6.54
C VAL A 196 -18.42 6.01 -6.95
N PRO A 197 -17.45 6.50 -7.75
CA PRO A 197 -16.23 5.76 -8.05
C PRO A 197 -15.45 5.41 -6.78
N ILE A 198 -14.94 4.18 -6.68
CA ILE A 198 -14.06 3.73 -5.59
C ILE A 198 -12.76 3.19 -6.19
N ILE A 199 -11.64 3.82 -5.87
CA ILE A 199 -10.30 3.36 -6.25
C ILE A 199 -9.56 2.98 -4.97
N CYS A 200 -9.13 1.73 -4.91
CA CYS A 200 -8.33 1.19 -3.80
C CYS A 200 -6.88 1.07 -4.25
N SER A 201 -5.94 1.51 -3.43
CA SER A 201 -4.51 1.49 -3.74
C SER A 201 -3.74 0.77 -2.64
N VAL A 202 -3.11 -0.36 -2.97
CA VAL A 202 -2.22 -1.06 -2.04
C VAL A 202 -0.85 -0.40 -2.13
N ILE A 203 -0.53 0.40 -1.12
CA ILE A 203 0.69 1.22 -1.08
C ILE A 203 1.86 0.55 -0.35
N GLY A 204 1.59 -0.51 0.39
CA GLY A 204 2.57 -1.27 1.15
C GLY A 204 2.10 -2.70 1.35
N GLU A 205 1.55 -3.00 2.51
CA GLU A 205 1.10 -4.33 2.88
C GLU A 205 -0.42 -4.37 3.03
N GLY A 206 -1.09 -5.26 2.29
CA GLY A 206 -2.53 -5.48 2.38
C GLY A 206 -2.83 -6.82 3.05
N GLY A 207 -3.10 -6.81 4.36
CA GLY A 207 -3.32 -8.02 5.14
C GLY A 207 -4.79 -8.30 5.47
N SER A 208 -5.28 -9.47 5.03
CA SER A 208 -6.51 -10.09 5.50
C SER A 208 -7.76 -9.18 5.43
N GLY A 209 -8.70 -9.40 6.35
CA GLY A 209 -9.90 -8.59 6.51
C GLY A 209 -9.62 -7.12 6.80
N GLY A 210 -8.44 -6.79 7.38
CA GLY A 210 -8.02 -5.42 7.61
C GLY A 210 -7.90 -4.61 6.33
N ALA A 211 -7.26 -5.16 5.34
CA ALA A 211 -7.13 -4.56 4.03
C ALA A 211 -8.46 -4.60 3.25
N LEU A 212 -9.16 -5.75 3.32
CA LEU A 212 -10.41 -5.96 2.57
C LEU A 212 -11.50 -4.99 3.01
N ALA A 213 -11.56 -4.61 4.30
CA ALA A 213 -12.58 -3.71 4.85
C ALA A 213 -12.63 -2.31 4.19
N ILE A 214 -11.58 -1.92 3.47
CA ILE A 214 -11.54 -0.69 2.66
C ILE A 214 -11.08 -0.98 1.22
N GLY A 215 -11.09 -2.25 0.81
CA GLY A 215 -10.53 -2.74 -0.45
C GLY A 215 -11.55 -3.11 -1.53
N VAL A 216 -12.85 -2.78 -1.35
CA VAL A 216 -13.89 -3.14 -2.31
C VAL A 216 -14.19 -1.97 -3.25
N GLY A 217 -13.49 -1.92 -4.36
CA GLY A 217 -13.63 -0.86 -5.37
C GLY A 217 -13.68 -1.40 -6.80
N GLU A 218 -14.07 -0.55 -7.74
CA GLU A 218 -14.01 -0.86 -9.17
C GLU A 218 -12.58 -1.05 -9.63
N ARG A 219 -11.63 -0.35 -8.99
CA ARG A 219 -10.21 -0.45 -9.30
C ARG A 219 -9.41 -0.76 -8.05
N LEU A 220 -8.55 -1.77 -8.15
CA LEU A 220 -7.51 -2.08 -7.19
C LEU A 220 -6.14 -1.85 -7.86
N LEU A 221 -5.48 -0.77 -7.49
CA LEU A 221 -4.13 -0.43 -7.91
C LEU A 221 -3.15 -1.01 -6.90
N MET A 222 -2.03 -1.52 -7.35
CA MET A 222 -0.98 -2.01 -6.46
C MET A 222 0.38 -1.47 -6.89
N PHE A 223 1.15 -0.94 -5.97
CA PHE A 223 2.56 -0.71 -6.25
C PHE A 223 3.31 -2.02 -6.49
N GLU A 224 4.32 -1.98 -7.35
CA GLU A 224 5.10 -3.14 -7.80
C GLU A 224 5.67 -3.98 -6.66
N HIS A 225 6.12 -3.33 -5.58
CA HIS A 225 6.68 -3.99 -4.40
C HIS A 225 5.70 -4.05 -3.23
N ALA A 226 4.44 -3.70 -3.44
CA ALA A 226 3.38 -3.95 -2.47
C ALA A 226 2.99 -5.43 -2.47
N VAL A 227 2.42 -5.88 -1.36
CA VAL A 227 1.92 -7.25 -1.20
C VAL A 227 0.47 -7.24 -0.71
N TYR A 228 -0.31 -8.24 -1.11
CA TYR A 228 -1.69 -8.41 -0.65
C TYR A 228 -1.98 -9.88 -0.39
N SER A 229 -2.42 -10.22 0.82
CA SER A 229 -2.53 -11.62 1.24
C SER A 229 -3.64 -11.83 2.26
N VAL A 230 -4.11 -13.09 2.35
CA VAL A 230 -5.10 -13.53 3.34
C VAL A 230 -4.57 -13.45 4.78
N ALA A 231 -3.27 -13.63 4.97
CA ALA A 231 -2.60 -13.52 6.26
C ALA A 231 -1.10 -13.26 6.04
N PRO A 232 -0.37 -12.68 7.02
CA PRO A 232 1.07 -12.54 6.94
C PRO A 232 1.76 -13.88 6.69
N PRO A 233 2.79 -13.97 5.84
CA PRO A 233 3.50 -15.22 5.55
C PRO A 233 4.03 -15.93 6.79
N GLU A 234 4.46 -15.21 7.83
CA GLU A 234 4.90 -15.76 9.12
C GLU A 234 3.76 -16.53 9.82
N THR A 235 2.56 -15.96 9.79
CA THR A 235 1.36 -16.59 10.34
C THR A 235 0.96 -17.82 9.54
N CYS A 236 0.96 -17.71 8.20
CA CYS A 236 0.68 -18.86 7.33
C CYS A 236 1.67 -20.01 7.54
N ALA A 237 2.97 -19.72 7.64
CA ALA A 237 4.00 -20.71 7.92
C ALA A 237 3.78 -21.40 9.27
N THR A 238 3.39 -20.63 10.29
CA THR A 238 3.06 -21.17 11.61
C THR A 238 1.84 -22.09 11.57
N ILE A 239 0.78 -21.70 10.87
CA ILE A 239 -0.46 -22.50 10.74
C ILE A 239 -0.19 -23.79 9.95
N LEU A 240 0.47 -23.69 8.81
CA LEU A 240 0.65 -24.82 7.90
C LEU A 240 1.76 -25.78 8.35
N TRP A 241 2.86 -25.24 8.84
CA TRP A 241 4.08 -26.01 9.12
C TRP A 241 4.54 -25.94 10.57
N ARG A 242 3.85 -25.20 11.43
CA ARG A 242 4.22 -24.94 12.83
C ARG A 242 5.64 -24.36 12.98
N ASP A 243 6.08 -23.60 11.98
CA ASP A 243 7.43 -23.07 11.88
C ASP A 243 7.43 -21.71 11.17
N ALA A 244 7.50 -20.61 11.93
CA ALA A 244 7.52 -19.25 11.40
C ALA A 244 8.78 -18.94 10.57
N SER A 245 9.89 -19.70 10.72
CA SER A 245 11.11 -19.50 9.93
C SER A 245 10.91 -19.81 8.45
N LYS A 246 9.83 -20.52 8.08
CA LYS A 246 9.44 -20.81 6.70
C LYS A 246 8.60 -19.69 6.05
N ALA A 247 8.58 -18.50 6.61
CA ALA A 247 7.82 -17.37 6.06
C ALA A 247 8.17 -17.06 4.59
N ALA A 248 9.44 -17.19 4.19
CA ALA A 248 9.85 -16.98 2.80
C ALA A 248 9.20 -17.99 1.83
N GLN A 249 9.15 -19.27 2.23
CA GLN A 249 8.47 -20.32 1.46
C GLN A 249 6.96 -20.09 1.42
N ALA A 250 6.37 -19.61 2.52
CA ALA A 250 4.96 -19.25 2.55
C ALA A 250 4.65 -18.06 1.63
N ALA A 251 5.49 -17.04 1.61
CA ALA A 251 5.31 -15.89 0.74
C ALA A 251 5.29 -16.29 -0.75
N GLU A 252 6.15 -17.21 -1.15
CA GLU A 252 6.20 -17.73 -2.52
C GLU A 252 4.96 -18.56 -2.86
N ALA A 253 4.55 -19.46 -1.97
CA ALA A 253 3.40 -20.34 -2.17
C ALA A 253 2.05 -19.59 -2.21
N LEU A 254 1.93 -18.48 -1.45
CA LEU A 254 0.70 -17.69 -1.31
C LEU A 254 0.44 -16.75 -2.49
N LYS A 255 1.40 -16.56 -3.40
CA LYS A 255 1.22 -15.67 -4.57
C LYS A 255 0.76 -14.25 -4.16
N ILE A 256 1.53 -13.60 -3.27
CA ILE A 256 1.14 -12.34 -2.63
C ILE A 256 1.60 -11.08 -3.36
N THR A 257 2.38 -11.21 -4.43
CA THR A 257 3.00 -10.07 -5.12
C THR A 257 2.04 -9.39 -6.10
N ALA A 258 2.27 -8.13 -6.41
CA ALA A 258 1.44 -7.39 -7.34
C ALA A 258 1.33 -8.04 -8.74
N PRO A 259 2.41 -8.59 -9.33
CA PRO A 259 2.30 -9.35 -10.58
C PRO A 259 1.43 -10.62 -10.45
N ASP A 260 1.58 -11.39 -9.37
CA ASP A 260 0.74 -12.59 -9.13
C ASP A 260 -0.74 -12.21 -9.06
N LEU A 261 -1.08 -11.15 -8.34
CA LEU A 261 -2.45 -10.70 -8.14
C LEU A 261 -3.05 -10.06 -9.40
N LYS A 262 -2.22 -9.47 -10.24
CA LYS A 262 -2.62 -9.01 -11.57
C LYS A 262 -2.95 -10.18 -12.48
N GLU A 263 -2.13 -11.22 -12.49
CA GLU A 263 -2.37 -12.45 -13.25
C GLU A 263 -3.67 -13.15 -12.82
N MET A 264 -3.95 -13.16 -11.51
CA MET A 264 -5.19 -13.72 -10.95
C MET A 264 -6.44 -12.82 -11.15
N GLY A 265 -6.30 -11.63 -11.76
CA GLY A 265 -7.40 -10.70 -11.97
C GLY A 265 -7.91 -10.01 -10.69
N ILE A 266 -7.13 -10.05 -9.60
CA ILE A 266 -7.46 -9.38 -8.33
C ILE A 266 -7.04 -7.91 -8.38
N ALA A 267 -5.78 -7.64 -8.78
CA ALA A 267 -5.31 -6.29 -9.04
C ALA A 267 -5.64 -5.88 -10.48
N ASP A 268 -6.19 -4.67 -10.66
CA ASP A 268 -6.50 -4.14 -11.98
C ASP A 268 -5.28 -3.53 -12.65
N GLU A 269 -4.36 -2.98 -11.85
CA GLU A 269 -3.16 -2.33 -12.36
C GLU A 269 -2.00 -2.46 -11.38
N VAL A 270 -0.81 -2.70 -11.92
CA VAL A 270 0.46 -2.66 -11.17
C VAL A 270 1.17 -1.36 -11.51
N LEU A 271 1.43 -0.55 -10.50
CA LEU A 271 2.15 0.71 -10.61
C LEU A 271 3.65 0.45 -10.41
N LEU A 272 4.45 0.69 -11.44
CA LEU A 272 5.89 0.57 -11.33
C LEU A 272 6.42 1.59 -10.32
N GLU A 273 7.30 1.16 -9.44
CA GLU A 273 7.91 2.03 -8.45
C GLU A 273 9.15 2.73 -9.03
N PRO A 274 9.55 3.88 -8.45
CA PRO A 274 10.86 4.45 -8.72
C PRO A 274 11.97 3.41 -8.52
N ILE A 275 13.08 3.56 -9.25
CA ILE A 275 14.20 2.62 -9.16
C ILE A 275 14.73 2.57 -7.71
N GLY A 276 14.65 1.40 -7.09
CA GLY A 276 15.00 1.22 -5.68
C GLY A 276 13.78 1.30 -4.74
N GLY A 277 12.55 1.34 -5.26
CA GLY A 277 11.31 1.32 -4.49
C GLY A 277 10.80 2.71 -4.09
N ALA A 278 9.54 2.78 -3.70
CA ALA A 278 8.86 4.02 -3.31
C ALA A 278 9.53 4.78 -2.15
N HIS A 279 10.29 4.10 -1.30
CA HIS A 279 11.04 4.71 -0.20
C HIS A 279 12.31 5.43 -0.67
N ASN A 280 12.77 5.16 -1.88
CA ASN A 280 13.94 5.82 -2.49
C ASN A 280 13.55 7.17 -3.10
N ASP A 281 12.42 7.24 -3.79
CA ASP A 281 11.84 8.49 -4.28
C ASP A 281 10.33 8.56 -3.98
N PRO A 282 9.97 9.07 -2.79
CA PRO A 282 8.58 9.21 -2.37
C PRO A 282 7.75 10.16 -3.25
N LEU A 283 8.39 11.19 -3.83
CA LEU A 283 7.69 12.17 -4.66
C LEU A 283 7.35 11.58 -6.02
N GLU A 284 8.29 10.91 -6.67
CA GLU A 284 8.02 10.21 -7.93
C GLU A 284 6.95 9.12 -7.74
N ALA A 285 7.01 8.37 -6.62
CA ALA A 285 5.98 7.38 -6.30
C ALA A 285 4.59 8.03 -6.13
N ALA A 286 4.50 9.20 -5.52
CA ALA A 286 3.24 9.93 -5.37
C ALA A 286 2.71 10.44 -6.71
N GLU A 287 3.56 10.94 -7.60
CA GLU A 287 3.16 11.37 -8.95
C GLU A 287 2.65 10.19 -9.80
N ILE A 288 3.30 9.04 -9.74
CA ILE A 288 2.85 7.81 -10.40
C ILE A 288 1.44 7.42 -9.90
N LEU A 289 1.24 7.44 -8.58
CA LEU A 289 -0.05 7.12 -7.97
C LEU A 289 -1.12 8.13 -8.36
N LYS A 290 -0.83 9.43 -8.29
CA LYS A 290 -1.73 10.53 -8.68
C LYS A 290 -2.19 10.37 -10.13
N ALA A 291 -1.25 10.17 -11.04
CA ALA A 291 -1.55 9.99 -12.46
C ALA A 291 -2.46 8.76 -12.71
N ALA A 292 -2.20 7.64 -12.03
CA ALA A 292 -3.02 6.45 -12.13
C ALA A 292 -4.43 6.66 -11.57
N ILE A 293 -4.56 7.32 -10.41
CA ILE A 293 -5.86 7.66 -9.80
C ILE A 293 -6.68 8.53 -10.77
N LEU A 294 -6.12 9.63 -11.27
CA LEU A 294 -6.83 10.55 -12.15
C LEU A 294 -7.29 9.86 -13.44
N ARG A 295 -6.45 9.04 -14.07
CA ARG A 295 -6.80 8.27 -15.25
C ARG A 295 -7.98 7.32 -14.97
N ASN A 296 -7.91 6.55 -13.89
CA ASN A 296 -8.96 5.61 -13.51
C ASN A 296 -10.27 6.34 -13.11
N LEU A 297 -10.21 7.49 -12.46
CA LEU A 297 -11.38 8.31 -12.17
C LEU A 297 -12.06 8.78 -13.44
N ASN A 298 -11.30 9.28 -14.42
CA ASN A 298 -11.83 9.74 -15.71
C ASN A 298 -12.52 8.61 -16.50
N GLU A 299 -12.00 7.38 -16.41
CA GLU A 299 -12.67 6.20 -16.98
C GLU A 299 -13.98 5.89 -16.26
N LEU A 300 -13.97 5.89 -14.91
CA LEU A 300 -15.15 5.56 -14.11
C LEU A 300 -16.26 6.62 -14.18
N ASP A 301 -15.93 7.86 -14.49
CA ASP A 301 -16.92 8.94 -14.68
C ASP A 301 -17.86 8.69 -15.88
N GLN A 302 -17.44 7.89 -16.83
CA GLN A 302 -18.28 7.55 -18.00
C GLN A 302 -19.44 6.61 -17.64
N PHE A 303 -19.41 6.00 -16.46
CA PHE A 303 -20.45 5.08 -16.00
C PHE A 303 -21.42 5.76 -15.03
N THR A 304 -22.69 5.42 -15.15
CA THR A 304 -23.72 5.82 -14.18
C THR A 304 -23.49 5.14 -12.84
N PRO A 305 -24.06 5.65 -11.72
CA PRO A 305 -24.00 5.00 -10.41
C PRO A 305 -24.42 3.51 -10.43
N THR A 306 -25.46 3.18 -11.19
CA THR A 306 -25.93 1.79 -11.32
C THR A 306 -24.91 0.92 -12.05
N GLN A 307 -24.32 1.43 -13.15
CA GLN A 307 -23.28 0.70 -13.87
C GLN A 307 -22.03 0.49 -13.03
N ARG A 308 -21.63 1.46 -12.20
CA ARG A 308 -20.47 1.30 -11.29
C ARG A 308 -20.72 0.19 -10.26
N ARG A 309 -21.92 0.13 -9.64
CA ARG A 309 -22.28 -0.98 -8.74
C ARG A 309 -22.20 -2.33 -9.44
N GLU A 310 -22.73 -2.42 -10.65
CA GLU A 310 -22.69 -3.66 -11.43
C GLU A 310 -21.27 -4.05 -11.81
N LEU A 311 -20.43 -3.12 -12.28
CA LEU A 311 -19.01 -3.36 -12.56
C LEU A 311 -18.28 -3.90 -11.34
N ARG A 312 -18.51 -3.28 -10.16
CA ARG A 312 -17.93 -3.72 -8.88
C ARG A 312 -18.41 -5.11 -8.51
N TYR A 313 -19.69 -5.36 -8.60
CA TYR A 313 -20.27 -6.68 -8.31
C TYR A 313 -19.69 -7.76 -9.23
N GLN A 314 -19.66 -7.54 -10.53
CA GLN A 314 -19.14 -8.50 -11.51
C GLN A 314 -17.65 -8.75 -11.32
N LYS A 315 -16.86 -7.70 -11.02
CA LYS A 315 -15.45 -7.88 -10.70
C LYS A 315 -15.24 -8.91 -9.60
N PHE A 316 -15.87 -8.71 -8.44
CA PHE A 316 -15.70 -9.62 -7.30
C PHE A 316 -16.35 -10.99 -7.55
N ARG A 317 -17.46 -11.04 -8.28
CA ARG A 317 -18.14 -12.29 -8.64
C ARG A 317 -17.27 -13.18 -9.54
N ASN A 318 -16.47 -12.59 -10.38
CA ASN A 318 -15.62 -13.28 -11.35
C ASN A 318 -14.22 -13.65 -10.80
N ILE A 319 -13.90 -13.31 -9.55
CA ILE A 319 -12.65 -13.72 -8.93
C ILE A 319 -12.68 -15.23 -8.66
N GLY A 320 -11.65 -15.92 -9.16
CA GLY A 320 -11.45 -17.33 -8.96
C GLY A 320 -11.80 -18.18 -10.17
N VAL A 321 -11.19 -19.36 -10.20
CA VAL A 321 -11.42 -20.39 -11.24
C VAL A 321 -11.88 -21.64 -10.53
N PHE A 322 -12.95 -22.25 -11.03
CA PHE A 322 -13.42 -23.54 -10.54
C PHE A 322 -13.55 -24.53 -11.70
N THR A 323 -13.49 -25.80 -11.39
CA THR A 323 -13.65 -26.87 -12.37
C THR A 323 -14.92 -27.66 -12.06
N GLU A 324 -15.80 -27.82 -13.05
CA GLU A 324 -16.90 -28.80 -13.01
C GLU A 324 -16.52 -29.97 -13.91
N ALA A 325 -16.67 -31.21 -13.38
CA ALA A 325 -16.46 -32.45 -14.13
C ALA A 325 -15.14 -32.52 -14.93
N GLY A 326 -14.07 -31.88 -14.43
CA GLY A 326 -12.73 -31.91 -15.04
C GLY A 326 -12.47 -30.90 -16.17
N LEU A 327 -13.39 -29.99 -16.43
CA LEU A 327 -13.19 -28.89 -17.37
C LEU A 327 -13.12 -27.55 -16.61
N PRO A 328 -12.10 -26.68 -16.87
CA PRO A 328 -12.08 -25.34 -16.34
C PRO A 328 -13.21 -24.54 -16.99
N THR A 329 -14.13 -24.03 -16.18
CA THR A 329 -15.14 -23.04 -16.57
C THR A 329 -14.71 -21.69 -16.06
N HIS A 330 -14.52 -20.75 -16.96
CA HIS A 330 -14.41 -19.31 -16.62
C HIS A 330 -15.83 -18.79 -16.40
N VAL A 331 -16.11 -18.26 -15.24
CA VAL A 331 -17.34 -17.51 -14.94
C VAL A 331 -17.02 -16.03 -14.96
#